data_9e34e4f4026c8dbb9d748da3ba5f5f38
#
_entry.id   9e34e4f4026c8dbb9d748da3ba5f5f38
#
_cell.length_a   1.000
_cell.length_b   1.000
_cell.length_c   1.000
_cell.angle_alpha   90.00
_cell.angle_beta   90.00
_cell.angle_gamma   90.00
#
_symmetry.space_group_name_H-M   'P 1'
#
loop_
_entity.id
_entity.type
_entity.pdbx_description
1 polymer ?
#
loop_
_entity_poly.entity_id
_entity_poly.type
_entity_poly.pdbx_seq_one_letter_code
_entity_poly.pdbx_strand_id
1 'polypeptide(L)'
;MITSFVLQGILAVLFLSLGIQKIMGHELQVDIFKDLKLPQWLRLVTGWVEIVGAAGLIIGFWLPGVVVIAGLWFAVTMLVGMITHIRVKDSFSKTAPAFVLMVISIILSTLNFSELQSFLS
;
A
#
# COMPACT_ATOMS: atom_id res chain seq x y z
N MET A 1 8.24 -14.94 -12.59
CA MET A 1 9.01 -14.64 -11.37
C MET A 1 9.68 -13.27 -11.42
N ILE A 2 10.34 -12.93 -12.52
CA ILE A 2 10.96 -11.59 -12.65
C ILE A 2 9.91 -10.49 -12.52
N THR A 3 8.75 -10.64 -13.18
CA THR A 3 7.66 -9.66 -13.09
C THR A 3 7.22 -9.46 -11.64
N SER A 4 7.05 -10.55 -10.89
CA SER A 4 6.66 -10.48 -9.48
C SER A 4 7.71 -9.74 -8.66
N PHE A 5 9.01 -10.04 -8.83
CA PHE A 5 10.08 -9.37 -8.10
C PHE A 5 10.15 -7.88 -8.42
N VAL A 6 9.94 -7.51 -9.69
CA VAL A 6 9.95 -6.10 -10.10
C VAL A 6 8.78 -5.35 -9.45
N LEU A 7 7.58 -5.90 -9.53
CA LEU A 7 6.40 -5.30 -8.89
C LEU A 7 6.59 -5.16 -7.38
N GLN A 8 7.11 -6.21 -6.75
CA GLN A 8 7.38 -6.22 -5.31
C GLN A 8 8.36 -5.12 -4.91
N GLY A 9 9.45 -4.97 -5.65
CA GLY A 9 10.43 -3.93 -5.39
C GLY A 9 9.88 -2.54 -5.59
N ILE A 10 9.13 -2.32 -6.67
CA ILE A 10 8.50 -1.02 -6.95
C ILE A 10 7.52 -0.64 -5.84
N LEU A 11 6.65 -1.56 -5.45
CA LEU A 11 5.69 -1.29 -4.38
C LEU A 11 6.38 -1.04 -3.04
N ALA A 12 7.43 -1.79 -2.73
CA ALA A 12 8.17 -1.61 -1.48
C ALA A 12 8.78 -0.21 -1.40
N VAL A 13 9.45 0.24 -2.46
CA VAL A 13 10.05 1.57 -2.50
C VAL A 13 8.98 2.66 -2.45
N LEU A 14 7.92 2.50 -3.23
CA LEU A 14 6.84 3.48 -3.30
C LEU A 14 6.16 3.65 -1.95
N PHE A 15 5.73 2.56 -1.31
CA PHE A 15 5.03 2.65 -0.03
C PHE A 15 5.94 3.06 1.11
N LEU A 16 7.21 2.67 1.08
CA LEU A 16 8.17 3.15 2.06
C LEU A 16 8.33 4.67 1.96
N SER A 17 8.48 5.18 0.73
CA SER A 17 8.59 6.62 0.47
C SER A 17 7.33 7.37 0.93
N LEU A 18 6.15 6.88 0.54
CA LEU A 18 4.88 7.51 0.91
C LEU A 18 4.66 7.47 2.42
N GLY A 19 5.01 6.37 3.06
CA GLY A 19 4.88 6.23 4.51
C GLY A 19 5.79 7.19 5.26
N ILE A 20 7.03 7.32 4.83
CA ILE A 20 7.99 8.26 5.43
C ILE A 20 7.49 9.70 5.26
N GLN A 21 7.00 10.06 4.07
CA GLN A 21 6.44 11.40 3.83
C GLN A 21 5.29 11.71 4.77
N LYS A 22 4.41 10.72 5.00
CA LYS A 22 3.28 10.90 5.90
C LYS A 22 3.72 11.13 7.34
N ILE A 23 4.68 10.36 7.82
CA ILE A 23 5.15 10.46 9.20
C ILE A 23 5.90 11.78 9.42
N MET A 24 6.72 12.17 8.45
CA MET A 24 7.50 13.40 8.55
C MET A 24 6.68 14.68 8.34
N GLY A 25 5.41 14.54 7.95
CA GLY A 25 4.55 15.68 7.74
C GLY A 25 4.87 16.46 6.47
N HIS A 26 5.25 15.75 5.41
CA HIS A 26 5.47 16.37 4.11
C HIS A 26 4.23 17.16 3.70
N GLU A 27 4.41 18.38 3.20
CA GLU A 27 3.32 19.30 2.93
C GLU A 27 2.23 18.69 2.04
N LEU A 28 2.61 17.96 1.00
CA LEU A 28 1.66 17.31 0.11
C LEU A 28 0.75 16.33 0.87
N GLN A 29 1.33 15.54 1.78
CA GLN A 29 0.56 14.57 2.55
C GLN A 29 -0.35 15.24 3.57
N VAL A 30 0.11 16.30 4.22
CA VAL A 30 -0.69 17.10 5.13
C VAL A 30 -1.91 17.66 4.40
N ASP A 31 -1.70 18.20 3.20
CA ASP A 31 -2.77 18.79 2.40
C ASP A 31 -3.78 17.74 1.93
N ILE A 32 -3.30 16.56 1.53
CA ILE A 32 -4.19 15.46 1.12
C ILE A 32 -5.15 15.09 2.26
N PHE A 33 -4.64 14.96 3.49
CA PHE A 33 -5.50 14.59 4.62
C PHE A 33 -6.47 15.70 4.98
N LYS A 34 -6.06 16.97 4.86
CA LYS A 34 -6.99 18.11 5.03
C LYS A 34 -8.11 18.06 3.99
N ASP A 35 -7.76 17.83 2.72
CA ASP A 35 -8.74 17.76 1.63
C ASP A 35 -9.71 16.60 1.82
N LEU A 36 -9.23 15.48 2.38
CA LEU A 36 -10.06 14.32 2.69
C LEU A 36 -10.88 14.51 3.97
N LYS A 37 -10.73 15.64 4.65
CA LYS A 37 -11.41 15.94 5.93
C LYS A 37 -11.09 14.91 7.00
N LEU A 38 -9.84 14.46 7.03
CA LEU A 38 -9.34 13.50 7.99
C LEU A 38 -8.37 14.18 8.96
N PRO A 39 -8.34 13.74 10.25
CA PRO A 39 -7.43 14.31 11.21
C PRO A 39 -5.98 13.96 10.90
N GLN A 40 -5.06 14.83 11.32
CA GLN A 40 -3.63 14.63 11.04
C GLN A 40 -3.04 13.42 11.78
N TRP A 41 -3.60 13.01 12.93
CA TRP A 41 -3.11 11.80 13.61
C TRP A 41 -3.32 10.55 12.74
N LEU A 42 -4.37 10.55 11.92
CA LEU A 42 -4.64 9.44 11.01
C LEU A 42 -3.58 9.38 9.89
N ARG A 43 -3.02 10.53 9.50
CA ARG A 43 -1.90 10.57 8.56
C ARG A 43 -0.70 9.81 9.13
N LEU A 44 -0.39 10.00 10.40
CA LEU A 44 0.70 9.27 11.06
C LEU A 44 0.41 7.77 11.11
N VAL A 45 -0.81 7.38 11.47
CA VAL A 45 -1.21 5.97 11.51
C VAL A 45 -1.06 5.33 10.12
N THR A 46 -1.57 6.01 9.09
CA THR A 46 -1.49 5.51 7.71
C THR A 46 -0.05 5.37 7.25
N GLY A 47 0.81 6.33 7.61
CA GLY A 47 2.24 6.26 7.31
C GLY A 47 2.88 5.01 7.90
N TRP A 48 2.60 4.71 9.16
CA TRP A 48 3.12 3.48 9.78
C TRP A 48 2.55 2.22 9.15
N VAL A 49 1.27 2.21 8.80
CA VAL A 49 0.65 1.09 8.10
C VAL A 49 1.40 0.82 6.78
N GLU A 50 1.73 1.87 6.04
CA GLU A 50 2.45 1.73 4.78
C GLU A 50 3.90 1.23 4.98
N ILE A 51 4.59 1.72 6.01
CA ILE A 51 5.95 1.28 6.33
C ILE A 51 5.96 -0.19 6.76
N VAL A 52 5.02 -0.60 7.59
CA VAL A 52 4.91 -2.01 8.02
C VAL A 52 4.67 -2.92 6.81
N GLY A 53 3.78 -2.52 5.91
CA GLY A 53 3.54 -3.27 4.68
C GLY A 53 4.76 -3.32 3.77
N ALA A 54 5.49 -2.21 3.63
CA ALA A 54 6.72 -2.17 2.85
C ALA A 54 7.78 -3.10 3.45
N ALA A 55 7.91 -3.13 4.77
CA ALA A 55 8.79 -4.07 5.45
C ALA A 55 8.41 -5.52 5.13
N GLY A 56 7.12 -5.82 5.09
CA GLY A 56 6.62 -7.14 4.70
C GLY A 56 7.03 -7.51 3.27
N LEU A 57 6.94 -6.57 2.33
CA LEU A 57 7.38 -6.81 0.95
C LEU A 57 8.89 -7.06 0.88
N ILE A 58 9.68 -6.35 1.68
CA ILE A 58 11.13 -6.52 1.72
C ILE A 58 11.48 -7.90 2.29
N ILE A 59 10.87 -8.27 3.41
CA ILE A 59 11.03 -9.59 4.02
C ILE A 59 10.60 -10.69 3.04
N GLY A 60 9.61 -10.41 2.22
CA GLY A 60 9.08 -11.32 1.22
C GLY A 60 10.10 -11.76 0.17
N PHE A 61 11.21 -11.05 -0.02
CA PHE A 61 12.27 -11.53 -0.91
C PHE A 61 12.95 -12.79 -0.37
N TRP A 62 12.93 -12.99 0.93
CA TRP A 62 13.46 -14.19 1.59
C TRP A 62 12.35 -15.18 1.95
N LEU A 63 11.14 -14.69 2.25
CA LEU A 63 9.98 -15.50 2.64
C LEU A 63 8.82 -15.16 1.71
N PRO A 64 8.75 -15.77 0.52
CA PRO A 64 7.77 -15.38 -0.51
C PRO A 64 6.31 -15.43 -0.07
N GLY A 65 5.96 -16.28 0.88
CA GLY A 65 4.58 -16.33 1.42
C GLY A 65 4.15 -15.04 2.08
N VAL A 66 5.10 -14.27 2.63
CA VAL A 66 4.81 -12.97 3.27
C VAL A 66 4.35 -11.94 2.25
N VAL A 67 4.76 -12.07 0.98
CA VAL A 67 4.34 -11.17 -0.09
C VAL A 67 2.82 -11.17 -0.25
N VAL A 68 2.19 -12.33 -0.12
CA VAL A 68 0.72 -12.43 -0.22
C VAL A 68 0.06 -11.62 0.89
N ILE A 69 0.54 -11.78 2.12
CA ILE A 69 0.00 -11.07 3.27
C ILE A 69 0.19 -9.56 3.10
N ALA A 70 1.39 -9.14 2.70
CA ALA A 70 1.69 -7.73 2.47
C ALA A 70 0.86 -7.15 1.32
N GLY A 71 0.68 -7.91 0.24
CA GLY A 71 -0.14 -7.49 -0.89
C GLY A 71 -1.60 -7.28 -0.49
N LEU A 72 -2.16 -8.20 0.29
CA LEU A 72 -3.53 -8.04 0.82
C LEU A 72 -3.62 -6.86 1.78
N TRP A 73 -2.60 -6.66 2.60
CA TRP A 73 -2.49 -5.51 3.50
C TRP A 73 -2.62 -4.20 2.72
N PHE A 74 -1.87 -4.06 1.62
CA PHE A 74 -1.95 -2.87 0.79
C PHE A 74 -3.26 -2.78 0.01
N ALA A 75 -3.80 -3.92 -0.46
CA ALA A 75 -5.08 -3.92 -1.16
C ALA A 75 -6.19 -3.34 -0.27
N VAL A 76 -6.25 -3.76 0.99
CA VAL A 76 -7.22 -3.23 1.95
C VAL A 76 -6.96 -1.76 2.25
N THR A 77 -5.68 -1.40 2.45
CA THR A 77 -5.30 -0.01 2.72
C THR A 77 -5.71 0.91 1.56
N MET A 78 -5.47 0.49 0.34
CA MET A 78 -5.82 1.28 -0.84
C MET A 78 -7.33 1.32 -1.08
N LEU A 79 -8.04 0.25 -0.75
CA LEU A 79 -9.50 0.25 -0.81
C LEU A 79 -10.08 1.29 0.15
N VAL A 80 -9.58 1.34 1.37
CA VAL A 80 -9.99 2.37 2.34
C VAL A 80 -9.66 3.77 1.80
N GLY A 81 -8.48 3.93 1.19
CA GLY A 81 -8.10 5.19 0.55
C GLY A 81 -9.06 5.61 -0.54
N MET A 82 -9.46 4.68 -1.42
CA MET A 82 -10.45 4.96 -2.45
C MET A 82 -11.78 5.41 -1.85
N ILE A 83 -12.25 4.72 -0.82
CA ILE A 83 -13.51 5.05 -0.16
C ILE A 83 -13.45 6.45 0.43
N THR A 84 -12.32 6.84 1.04
CA THR A 84 -12.18 8.20 1.61
C THR A 84 -12.20 9.28 0.53
N HIS A 85 -11.58 9.04 -0.63
CA HIS A 85 -11.65 9.97 -1.75
C HIS A 85 -13.07 10.08 -2.30
N ILE A 86 -13.75 8.95 -2.48
CA ILE A 86 -15.13 8.93 -2.97
C ILE A 86 -16.08 9.65 -1.99
N ARG A 87 -15.87 9.45 -0.70
CA ARG A 87 -16.69 10.08 0.35
C ARG A 87 -16.71 11.60 0.24
N VAL A 88 -15.58 12.21 -0.12
CA VAL A 88 -15.50 13.67 -0.29
C VAL A 88 -15.73 14.10 -1.73
N LYS A 89 -16.19 13.17 -2.59
CA LYS A 89 -16.44 13.42 -4.02
C LYS A 89 -15.22 13.96 -4.74
N ASP A 90 -14.06 13.40 -4.41
CA ASP A 90 -12.80 13.80 -5.02
C ASP A 90 -12.78 13.39 -6.50
N SER A 91 -11.91 14.05 -7.29
CA SER A 91 -11.80 13.78 -8.72
C SER A 91 -11.28 12.37 -8.98
N PHE A 92 -11.59 11.82 -10.16
CA PHE A 92 -11.06 10.53 -10.60
C PHE A 92 -9.54 10.53 -10.59
N SER A 93 -8.91 11.63 -11.01
CA SER A 93 -7.44 11.71 -11.06
C SER A 93 -6.80 11.59 -9.68
N LYS A 94 -7.50 11.97 -8.60
CA LYS A 94 -7.01 11.83 -7.23
C LYS A 94 -7.32 10.45 -6.65
N THR A 95 -8.38 9.81 -7.11
CA THR A 95 -8.78 8.47 -6.65
C THR A 95 -8.05 7.36 -7.39
N ALA A 96 -7.71 7.58 -8.65
CA ALA A 96 -7.11 6.57 -9.52
C ALA A 96 -5.80 5.98 -8.97
N PRO A 97 -4.86 6.74 -8.38
CA PRO A 97 -3.64 6.13 -7.84
C PRO A 97 -3.92 5.04 -6.81
N ALA A 98 -4.88 5.25 -5.91
CA ALA A 98 -5.24 4.22 -4.92
C ALA A 98 -5.82 2.98 -5.60
N PHE A 99 -6.66 3.17 -6.63
CA PHE A 99 -7.21 2.06 -7.39
C PHE A 99 -6.11 1.25 -8.10
N VAL A 100 -5.18 1.94 -8.77
CA VAL A 100 -4.09 1.28 -9.48
C VAL A 100 -3.20 0.50 -8.52
N LEU A 101 -2.84 1.10 -7.39
CA LEU A 101 -2.02 0.43 -6.38
C LEU A 101 -2.74 -0.76 -5.76
N MET A 102 -4.06 -0.67 -5.57
CA MET A 102 -4.86 -1.80 -5.10
C MET A 102 -4.80 -2.96 -6.09
N VAL A 103 -5.00 -2.69 -7.38
CA VAL A 103 -4.96 -3.72 -8.42
C VAL A 103 -3.59 -4.38 -8.48
N ILE A 104 -2.51 -3.60 -8.46
CA ILE A 104 -1.15 -4.13 -8.49
C ILE A 104 -0.89 -5.01 -7.26
N SER A 105 -1.36 -4.58 -6.09
CA SER A 105 -1.20 -5.35 -4.85
C SER A 105 -1.94 -6.69 -4.91
N ILE A 106 -3.14 -6.71 -5.48
CA ILE A 106 -3.91 -7.94 -5.69
C ILE A 106 -3.19 -8.87 -6.67
N ILE A 107 -2.70 -8.33 -7.78
CA ILE A 107 -1.95 -9.10 -8.76
C ILE A 107 -0.73 -9.74 -8.12
N LEU A 108 0.03 -8.96 -7.34
CA LEU A 108 1.22 -9.46 -6.67
C LEU A 108 0.89 -10.60 -5.69
N SER A 109 -0.19 -10.45 -4.92
CA SER A 109 -0.64 -11.51 -4.01
C SER A 109 -1.03 -12.77 -4.79
N THR A 110 -1.74 -12.63 -5.90
CA THR A 110 -2.17 -13.74 -6.73
C THR A 110 -0.96 -14.50 -7.30
N LEU A 111 0.04 -13.77 -7.79
CA LEU A 111 1.25 -14.37 -8.35
C LEU A 111 2.05 -15.18 -7.32
N ASN A 112 1.91 -14.88 -6.06
CA ASN A 112 2.66 -15.52 -4.98
C ASN A 112 1.81 -16.44 -4.10
N PHE A 113 0.55 -16.68 -4.48
CA PHE A 113 -0.38 -17.44 -3.63
C PHE A 113 0.10 -18.85 -3.34
N SER A 114 0.71 -19.53 -4.31
CA SER A 114 1.27 -20.87 -4.10
C SER A 114 2.37 -20.89 -3.05
N GLU A 115 3.13 -19.79 -2.94
CA GLU A 115 4.18 -19.66 -1.94
C GLU A 115 3.59 -19.56 -0.52
N LEU A 116 2.43 -18.91 -0.38
CA LEU A 116 1.74 -18.86 0.90
C LEU A 116 1.23 -20.24 1.29
N GLN A 117 0.68 -21.00 0.34
CA GLN A 117 0.23 -22.36 0.58
C GLN A 117 1.38 -23.25 1.08
N SER A 118 2.53 -23.17 0.44
CA SER A 118 3.72 -23.90 0.87
C SER A 118 4.20 -23.47 2.25
N PHE A 119 4.15 -22.17 2.52
CA PHE A 119 4.57 -21.62 3.81
C PHE A 119 3.71 -22.11 4.97
N LEU A 120 2.40 -22.30 4.72
CA LEU A 120 1.43 -22.71 5.73
C LEU A 120 1.33 -24.23 5.91
N SER A 121 1.82 -25.01 4.96
CA SER A 121 1.69 -26.47 5.00
C SER A 121 2.82 -27.16 5.78
#